data_2649fedfe9b3df0241eb0f34429d8d80
#
_entry.id   2649fedfe9b3df0241eb0f34429d8d80
#
_cell.length_a   1.000
_cell.length_b   1.000
_cell.length_c   1.000
_cell.angle_alpha   90.00
_cell.angle_beta   90.00
_cell.angle_gamma   90.00
#
_symmetry.space_group_name_H-M   'P 1'
#
loop_
_entity.id
_entity.type
_entity.pdbx_description
1 polymer ?
#
loop_
_entity_poly.entity_id
_entity_poly.type
_entity_poly.pdbx_seq_one_letter_code
_entity_poly.pdbx_strand_id
1 'polypeptide(L)'
;MIKTPYLAVDGIIKLYDENENFKGIVLIERLNTPLGVAIPGGFVDIGETVENAVVREMKEETTLDITIESLLGVYSDPSRDERFHTASVVYICKAYGTPKAADDAKEVYVYKIDEIPLEKLVFDHKKIILDFLKKPI
;
A
#
# COMPACT_ATOMS: atom_id res chain seq x y z
N MET A 1 4.76 22.86 21.72
CA MET A 1 4.26 21.61 21.14
C MET A 1 4.90 21.34 19.79
N ILE A 2 5.42 20.13 19.59
CA ILE A 2 6.03 19.75 18.33
C ILE A 2 4.92 19.42 17.33
N LYS A 3 5.03 19.97 16.12
CA LYS A 3 4.10 19.66 15.03
C LYS A 3 4.89 18.96 13.93
N THR A 4 4.42 17.79 13.54
CA THR A 4 5.05 16.97 12.49
C THR A 4 3.98 16.47 11.53
N PRO A 5 4.37 16.07 10.32
CA PRO A 5 3.44 15.33 9.46
C PRO A 5 3.01 14.03 10.13
N TYR A 6 1.85 13.54 9.74
CA TYR A 6 1.44 12.18 10.14
C TYR A 6 2.33 11.16 9.45
N LEU A 7 2.68 10.11 10.18
CA LEU A 7 3.50 9.02 9.64
C LEU A 7 2.59 7.87 9.20
N ALA A 8 2.73 7.48 7.94
CA ALA A 8 1.97 6.39 7.34
C ALA A 8 2.89 5.33 6.75
N VAL A 9 2.32 4.18 6.46
CA VAL A 9 2.97 3.11 5.71
C VAL A 9 2.05 2.65 4.59
N ASP A 10 2.62 2.23 3.48
CA ASP A 10 1.91 1.58 2.38
C ASP A 10 2.69 0.36 1.94
N GLY A 11 2.00 -0.68 1.52
CA GLY A 11 2.62 -1.92 1.06
C GLY A 11 2.25 -2.24 -0.37
N ILE A 12 3.25 -2.33 -1.24
CA ILE A 12 3.07 -2.86 -2.58
C ILE A 12 3.23 -4.37 -2.45
N ILE A 13 2.12 -5.08 -2.46
CA ILE A 13 2.11 -6.54 -2.25
C ILE A 13 2.20 -7.25 -3.59
N LYS A 14 3.30 -7.97 -3.80
CA LYS A 14 3.42 -8.92 -4.91
C LYS A 14 2.78 -10.23 -4.45
N LEU A 15 1.65 -10.57 -5.05
CA LEU A 15 0.91 -11.78 -4.69
C LEU A 15 1.34 -12.95 -5.56
N TYR A 16 1.59 -14.09 -4.93
CA TYR A 16 1.97 -15.33 -5.58
C TYR A 16 0.97 -16.43 -5.21
N ASP A 17 0.82 -17.41 -6.09
CA ASP A 17 0.05 -18.61 -5.76
C ASP A 17 0.96 -19.62 -5.05
N GLU A 18 0.37 -20.75 -4.64
CA GLU A 18 1.08 -21.81 -3.89
C GLU A 18 2.18 -22.50 -4.70
N ASN A 19 2.17 -22.30 -6.04
CA ASN A 19 3.19 -22.85 -6.93
C ASN A 19 4.27 -21.81 -7.29
N GLU A 20 4.34 -20.71 -6.54
CA GLU A 20 5.29 -19.59 -6.75
C GLU A 20 5.06 -18.84 -8.06
N ASN A 21 3.86 -18.90 -8.62
CA ASN A 21 3.51 -18.10 -9.81
C ASN A 21 3.03 -16.73 -9.40
N PHE A 22 3.61 -15.70 -9.99
CA PHE A 22 3.22 -14.31 -9.73
C PHE A 22 1.81 -14.05 -10.26
N LYS A 23 0.93 -13.57 -9.39
CA LYS A 23 -0.47 -13.30 -9.71
C LYS A 23 -0.75 -11.83 -10.02
N GLY A 24 0.01 -10.93 -9.41
CA GLY A 24 -0.20 -9.50 -9.59
C GLY A 24 0.03 -8.71 -8.33
N ILE A 25 -0.36 -7.44 -8.40
CA ILE A 25 -0.22 -6.47 -7.32
C ILE A 25 -1.59 -6.27 -6.66
N VAL A 26 -1.59 -6.24 -5.33
CA VAL A 26 -2.82 -6.07 -4.55
C VAL A 26 -3.10 -4.58 -4.35
N LEU A 27 -4.27 -4.15 -4.79
CA LEU A 27 -4.76 -2.78 -4.57
C LEU A 27 -6.14 -2.85 -3.92
N ILE A 28 -6.55 -1.76 -3.31
CA ILE A 28 -7.86 -1.67 -2.67
C ILE A 28 -8.70 -0.56 -3.30
N GLU A 29 -10.02 -0.70 -3.19
CA GLU A 29 -10.94 0.42 -3.40
C GLU A 29 -11.22 1.02 -2.03
N ARG A 30 -11.06 2.34 -1.92
CA ARG A 30 -11.25 3.03 -0.64
C ARG A 30 -12.72 3.16 -0.29
N LEU A 31 -13.03 2.89 0.98
CA LEU A 31 -14.38 3.09 1.54
C LEU A 31 -14.63 4.57 1.84
N ASN A 32 -13.60 5.29 2.26
CA ASN A 32 -13.68 6.68 2.70
C ASN A 32 -13.00 7.63 1.71
N THR A 33 -13.37 8.92 1.78
CA THR A 33 -12.77 9.97 0.96
C THR A 33 -11.27 10.15 1.25
N PRO A 34 -10.41 10.30 0.22
CA PRO A 34 -10.76 10.33 -1.20
C PRO A 34 -11.11 8.94 -1.73
N LEU A 35 -12.20 8.88 -2.52
CA LEU A 35 -12.66 7.63 -3.13
C LEU A 35 -11.79 7.31 -4.35
N GLY A 36 -11.56 6.04 -4.57
CA GLY A 36 -10.78 5.53 -5.69
C GLY A 36 -9.94 4.34 -5.29
N VAL A 37 -8.99 3.99 -6.16
CA VAL A 37 -8.10 2.84 -5.97
C VAL A 37 -6.83 3.31 -5.28
N ALA A 38 -6.32 2.51 -4.37
CA ALA A 38 -5.14 2.86 -3.58
C ALA A 38 -4.25 1.64 -3.31
N ILE A 39 -2.99 1.91 -3.04
CA ILE A 39 -2.09 0.96 -2.40
C ILE A 39 -2.60 0.81 -0.97
N PRO A 40 -2.75 -0.41 -0.45
CA PRO A 40 -3.19 -0.58 0.93
C PRO A 40 -2.16 0.00 1.90
N GLY A 41 -2.64 0.63 2.95
CA GLY A 41 -1.79 1.27 3.94
C GLY A 41 -2.59 1.97 5.02
N GLY A 42 -1.91 2.61 5.93
CA GLY A 42 -2.52 3.34 7.03
C GLY A 42 -1.49 4.00 7.93
N PHE A 43 -1.95 4.52 9.05
CA PHE A 43 -1.09 5.27 9.94
C PHE A 43 -0.33 4.37 10.92
N VAL A 44 0.86 4.80 11.26
CA VAL A 44 1.69 4.15 12.26
C VAL A 44 1.19 4.58 13.64
N ASP A 45 0.99 3.60 14.53
CA ASP A 45 0.59 3.89 15.90
C ASP A 45 1.81 4.30 16.74
N ILE A 46 1.57 5.15 17.73
CA ILE A 46 2.63 5.52 18.67
C ILE A 46 3.17 4.26 19.33
N GLY A 47 4.48 4.11 19.33
CA GLY A 47 5.15 2.93 19.89
C GLY A 47 5.35 1.79 18.91
N GLU A 48 4.89 1.94 17.69
CA GLU A 48 4.98 0.92 16.66
C GLU A 48 6.11 1.26 15.68
N THR A 49 6.88 0.26 15.25
CA THR A 49 7.84 0.47 14.15
C THR A 49 7.10 0.53 12.83
N VAL A 50 7.71 1.17 11.81
CA VAL A 50 7.11 1.22 10.47
C VAL A 50 7.00 -0.18 9.87
N GLU A 51 7.94 -1.07 10.17
CA GLU A 51 7.91 -2.46 9.71
C GLU A 51 6.72 -3.22 10.30
N ASN A 52 6.50 -3.09 11.60
CA ASN A 52 5.34 -3.72 12.23
C ASN A 52 4.03 -3.10 11.76
N ALA A 53 4.04 -1.78 11.51
CA ALA A 53 2.85 -1.08 11.03
C ALA A 53 2.41 -1.59 9.66
N VAL A 54 3.32 -1.78 8.71
CA VAL A 54 2.94 -2.25 7.38
C VAL A 54 2.42 -3.69 7.43
N VAL A 55 3.03 -4.54 8.25
CA VAL A 55 2.54 -5.92 8.42
C VAL A 55 1.12 -5.91 8.98
N ARG A 56 0.87 -5.09 9.99
CA ARG A 56 -0.46 -4.96 10.62
C ARG A 56 -1.49 -4.40 9.64
N GLU A 57 -1.17 -3.30 8.95
CA GLU A 57 -2.10 -2.65 8.02
C GLU A 57 -2.47 -3.56 6.86
N MET A 58 -1.49 -4.30 6.32
CA MET A 58 -1.80 -5.24 5.23
C MET A 58 -2.75 -6.34 5.71
N LYS A 59 -2.53 -6.84 6.93
CA LYS A 59 -3.43 -7.86 7.51
C LYS A 59 -4.83 -7.29 7.73
N GLU A 60 -4.93 -6.07 8.25
CA GLU A 60 -6.23 -5.45 8.52
C GLU A 60 -7.02 -5.19 7.23
N GLU A 61 -6.37 -4.71 6.18
CA GLU A 61 -7.08 -4.31 4.96
C GLU A 61 -7.24 -5.40 3.92
N THR A 62 -6.30 -6.34 3.84
CA THR A 62 -6.30 -7.36 2.78
C THR A 62 -6.40 -8.78 3.30
N THR A 63 -6.29 -8.99 4.60
CA THR A 63 -6.21 -10.27 5.30
C THR A 63 -4.94 -11.09 4.98
N LEU A 64 -4.01 -10.51 4.25
CA LEU A 64 -2.77 -11.19 3.87
C LEU A 64 -1.69 -11.02 4.94
N ASP A 65 -0.93 -12.09 5.15
CA ASP A 65 0.29 -12.08 5.96
C ASP A 65 1.47 -11.82 5.03
N ILE A 66 2.01 -10.61 5.08
CA ILE A 66 3.08 -10.21 4.17
C ILE A 66 4.45 -10.48 4.76
N THR A 67 5.42 -10.63 3.86
CA THR A 67 6.85 -10.56 4.18
C THR A 67 7.39 -9.31 3.50
N ILE A 68 8.10 -8.48 4.23
CA ILE A 68 8.75 -7.29 3.67
C ILE A 68 9.98 -7.76 2.87
N GLU A 69 10.05 -7.34 1.60
CA GLU A 69 11.22 -7.64 0.77
C GLU A 69 12.22 -6.49 0.76
N SER A 70 11.74 -5.26 0.59
CA SER A 70 12.60 -4.10 0.54
C SER A 70 11.84 -2.80 0.79
N LEU A 71 12.56 -1.75 1.10
CA LEU A 71 12.03 -0.40 1.17
C LEU A 71 12.04 0.20 -0.23
N LEU A 72 10.88 0.66 -0.70
CA LEU A 72 10.81 1.40 -1.96
C LEU A 72 11.26 2.85 -1.76
N GLY A 73 10.76 3.49 -0.73
CA GLY A 73 11.12 4.86 -0.43
C GLY A 73 10.18 5.52 0.57
N VAL A 74 10.45 6.78 0.85
CA VAL A 74 9.59 7.63 1.69
C VAL A 74 9.00 8.71 0.79
N TYR A 75 7.69 8.86 0.85
CA TYR A 75 6.95 9.82 0.05
C TYR A 75 6.33 10.85 0.98
N SER A 76 6.79 12.08 0.90
CA SER A 76 6.47 13.09 1.91
C SER A 76 6.18 14.48 1.35
N ASP A 77 5.86 14.59 0.07
CA ASP A 77 5.50 15.87 -0.51
C ASP A 77 4.26 16.41 0.24
N PRO A 78 4.27 17.69 0.68
CA PRO A 78 3.13 18.24 1.41
C PRO A 78 1.80 18.19 0.66
N SER A 79 1.83 18.13 -0.66
CA SER A 79 0.61 18.10 -1.49
C SER A 79 0.12 16.70 -1.82
N ARG A 80 0.81 15.65 -1.37
CA ARG A 80 0.46 14.27 -1.75
C ARG A 80 -0.89 13.80 -1.24
N ASP A 81 -1.35 14.37 -0.12
CA ASP A 81 -2.64 14.08 0.49
C ASP A 81 -3.35 15.40 0.73
N GLU A 82 -4.50 15.60 0.12
CA GLU A 82 -5.24 16.86 0.21
C GLU A 82 -5.82 17.13 1.61
N ARG A 83 -5.93 16.10 2.45
CA ARG A 83 -6.51 16.24 3.78
C ARG A 83 -5.54 16.89 4.77
N PHE A 84 -4.27 16.46 4.75
CA PHE A 84 -3.22 16.95 5.66
C PHE A 84 -1.87 16.39 5.20
N HIS A 85 -0.78 16.96 5.75
CA HIS A 85 0.57 16.50 5.39
C HIS A 85 0.85 15.13 5.99
N THR A 86 1.15 14.15 5.14
CA THR A 86 1.55 12.80 5.53
C THR A 86 2.91 12.47 4.94
N ALA A 87 3.67 11.65 5.67
CA ALA A 87 4.89 11.02 5.14
C ALA A 87 4.63 9.52 5.16
N SER A 88 4.69 8.87 4.00
CA SER A 88 4.47 7.43 3.90
C SER A 88 5.77 6.70 3.63
N VAL A 89 6.04 5.69 4.45
CA VAL A 89 7.13 4.74 4.23
C VAL A 89 6.55 3.59 3.41
N VAL A 90 7.03 3.40 2.18
CA VAL A 90 6.47 2.43 1.26
C VAL A 90 7.39 1.23 1.12
N TYR A 91 6.84 0.06 1.41
CA TYR A 91 7.55 -1.21 1.32
C TYR A 91 7.07 -2.04 0.15
N ILE A 92 8.00 -2.77 -0.46
CA ILE A 92 7.69 -3.84 -1.41
C ILE A 92 7.59 -5.12 -0.61
N CYS A 93 6.48 -5.80 -0.74
CA CYS A 93 6.12 -6.96 0.07
C CYS A 93 5.77 -8.15 -0.80
N LYS A 94 5.80 -9.33 -0.19
CA LYS A 94 5.41 -10.58 -0.83
C LYS A 94 4.36 -11.26 0.03
N ALA A 95 3.38 -11.88 -0.62
CA ALA A 95 2.36 -12.65 0.08
C ALA A 95 1.83 -13.77 -0.79
N TYR A 96 1.17 -14.71 -0.14
CA TYR A 96 0.51 -15.87 -0.75
C TYR A 96 -0.94 -15.88 -0.31
N GLY A 97 -1.79 -16.51 -1.08
CA GLY A 97 -3.17 -16.76 -0.69
C GLY A 97 -4.16 -15.87 -1.42
N THR A 98 -5.35 -15.77 -0.87
CA THR A 98 -6.46 -15.03 -1.45
C THR A 98 -6.76 -13.81 -0.58
N PRO A 99 -6.53 -12.58 -1.09
CA PRO A 99 -6.86 -11.39 -0.33
C PRO A 99 -8.38 -11.20 -0.21
N LYS A 100 -8.79 -10.59 0.90
CA LYS A 100 -10.18 -10.23 1.15
C LYS A 100 -10.23 -8.83 1.70
N ALA A 101 -11.20 -8.03 1.24
CA ALA A 101 -11.39 -6.68 1.76
C ALA A 101 -11.82 -6.72 3.22
N ALA A 102 -11.23 -5.86 4.02
CA ALA A 102 -11.55 -5.71 5.43
C ALA A 102 -11.24 -4.28 5.86
N ASP A 103 -11.71 -3.89 7.05
CA ASP A 103 -11.47 -2.59 7.65
C ASP A 103 -11.87 -1.44 6.70
N ASP A 104 -10.95 -0.55 6.34
CA ASP A 104 -11.23 0.62 5.50
C ASP A 104 -11.24 0.31 3.99
N ALA A 105 -11.04 -0.94 3.61
CA ALA A 105 -11.11 -1.35 2.21
C ALA A 105 -12.53 -1.80 1.86
N LYS A 106 -13.12 -1.17 0.85
CA LYS A 106 -14.43 -1.57 0.31
C LYS A 106 -14.31 -2.85 -0.52
N GLU A 107 -13.27 -2.91 -1.33
CA GLU A 107 -12.95 -4.03 -2.20
C GLU A 107 -11.45 -4.22 -2.26
N VAL A 108 -11.01 -5.44 -2.56
CA VAL A 108 -9.61 -5.73 -2.82
C VAL A 108 -9.49 -6.36 -4.21
N TYR A 109 -8.46 -5.93 -4.94
CA TYR A 109 -8.22 -6.37 -6.31
C TYR A 109 -6.79 -6.87 -6.45
N VAL A 110 -6.60 -7.82 -7.38
CA VAL A 110 -5.28 -8.26 -7.80
C VAL A 110 -5.13 -7.90 -9.27
N TYR A 111 -4.22 -6.99 -9.58
CA TYR A 111 -4.00 -6.51 -10.94
C TYR A 111 -2.68 -7.05 -11.48
N LYS A 112 -2.72 -7.57 -12.70
CA LYS A 112 -1.49 -7.85 -13.44
C LYS A 112 -0.77 -6.52 -13.70
N ILE A 113 0.54 -6.56 -13.86
CA ILE A 113 1.36 -5.35 -14.00
C ILE A 113 0.84 -4.43 -15.11
N ASP A 114 0.47 -4.99 -16.25
CA ASP A 114 -0.01 -4.21 -17.39
C ASP A 114 -1.48 -3.79 -17.28
N GLU A 115 -2.16 -4.19 -16.23
CA GLU A 115 -3.58 -3.90 -16.01
C GLU A 115 -3.82 -2.95 -14.82
N ILE A 116 -2.76 -2.46 -14.18
CA ILE A 116 -2.90 -1.55 -13.04
C ILE A 116 -3.60 -0.25 -13.49
N PRO A 117 -4.70 0.14 -12.83
CA PRO A 117 -5.48 1.30 -13.25
C PRO A 117 -4.85 2.62 -12.79
N LEU A 118 -3.75 3.02 -13.42
CA LEU A 118 -2.94 4.17 -12.99
C LEU A 118 -3.75 5.45 -12.82
N GLU A 119 -4.74 5.68 -13.69
CA GLU A 119 -5.53 6.91 -13.65
C GLU A 119 -6.60 6.93 -12.54
N LYS A 120 -6.84 5.80 -11.90
CA LYS A 120 -7.80 5.70 -10.78
C LYS A 120 -7.12 5.79 -9.42
N LEU A 121 -5.80 5.79 -9.40
CA LEU A 121 -5.04 5.82 -8.14
C LEU A 121 -5.15 7.19 -7.48
N VAL A 122 -5.45 7.18 -6.18
CA VAL A 122 -5.57 8.40 -5.36
C VAL A 122 -4.24 8.77 -4.73
N PHE A 123 -4.18 9.95 -4.10
CA PHE A 123 -2.96 10.50 -3.50
C PHE A 123 -1.87 10.61 -4.58
N ASP A 124 -0.63 10.30 -4.22
CA ASP A 124 0.49 10.18 -5.14
C ASP A 124 0.80 8.72 -5.51
N HIS A 125 -0.20 7.84 -5.38
CA HIS A 125 0.01 6.41 -5.55
C HIS A 125 0.40 6.04 -6.99
N LYS A 126 -0.02 6.82 -7.99
CA LYS A 126 0.46 6.65 -9.36
C LYS A 126 1.98 6.79 -9.44
N LYS A 127 2.52 7.84 -8.79
CA LYS A 127 3.97 8.07 -8.75
C LYS A 127 4.68 6.90 -8.07
N ILE A 128 4.13 6.42 -6.95
CA ILE A 128 4.70 5.31 -6.20
C ILE A 128 4.73 4.05 -7.05
N ILE A 129 3.63 3.72 -7.72
CA ILE A 129 3.56 2.55 -8.61
C ILE A 129 4.55 2.69 -9.77
N LEU A 130 4.65 3.87 -10.38
CA LEU A 130 5.59 4.08 -11.48
C LEU A 130 7.04 3.90 -11.00
N ASP A 131 7.37 4.35 -9.79
CA ASP A 131 8.70 4.13 -9.21
C ASP A 131 8.94 2.64 -8.98
N PHE A 132 7.95 1.92 -8.47
CA PHE A 132 8.01 0.47 -8.28
C PHE A 132 8.25 -0.25 -9.61
N LEU A 133 7.56 0.15 -10.68
CA LEU A 133 7.67 -0.51 -11.99
C LEU A 133 9.04 -0.33 -12.65
N LYS A 134 9.85 0.61 -12.17
CA LYS A 134 11.24 0.79 -12.64
C LYS A 134 12.19 -0.26 -12.05
N LYS A 135 11.75 -1.02 -11.06
CA LYS A 135 12.57 -2.03 -10.41
C LYS A 135 12.32 -3.40 -11.05
N PRO A 136 13.34 -4.29 -11.10
CA PRO A 136 13.10 -5.68 -11.52
C PRO A 136 12.18 -6.38 -10.52
N ILE A 137 11.30 -7.18 -11.05
CA ILE A 137 10.35 -7.95 -10.23
C ILE A 137 10.87 -9.36 -9.99
#